data_a6c71f78bcb4c1165c1faec09b836147
#
_entry.id   a6c71f78bcb4c1165c1faec09b836147
#
_cell.length_a   1.000
_cell.length_b   1.000
_cell.length_c   1.000
_cell.angle_alpha   90.00
_cell.angle_beta   90.00
_cell.angle_gamma   90.00
#
_symmetry.space_group_name_H-M   'P 1'
#
loop_
_entity.id
_entity.type
_entity.pdbx_description
1 polymer ?
#
loop_
_entity_poly.entity_id
_entity_poly.type
_entity_poly.pdbx_seq_one_letter_code
_entity_poly.pdbx_strand_id
1 'polypeptide(L)'
;MVESDRYPGVLSVATITDDFASAVLMGKQDIDHIGSFLESKGTESYQEMAGRAITGMRLINREALLLHPPSDATLQRTHDALRTMYTAAYGWEPAPRTVTRESVARRMRSYVRRWINEWDLERIYPGETLETVETEIQIDYTENTELGRVAEEEPIFLEFDNWNRN
;
A
#
# COMPACT_ATOMS: atom_id res chain seq x y z
N MET A 1 26.56 -2.67 -8.11
CA MET A 1 26.09 -2.85 -9.48
C MET A 1 24.79 -3.59 -9.38
N VAL A 2 23.67 -2.98 -9.76
CA VAL A 2 22.35 -3.63 -9.65
C VAL A 2 22.29 -4.74 -10.67
N GLU A 3 21.84 -5.94 -10.28
CA GLU A 3 21.72 -7.11 -11.18
C GLU A 3 20.68 -6.93 -12.31
N SER A 4 20.32 -5.69 -12.64
CA SER A 4 19.37 -5.36 -13.70
C SER A 4 19.78 -5.91 -15.08
N ASP A 5 21.08 -6.08 -15.29
CA ASP A 5 21.61 -6.60 -16.56
C ASP A 5 21.39 -8.10 -16.73
N ARG A 6 21.05 -8.80 -15.63
CA ARG A 6 20.81 -10.25 -15.63
C ARG A 6 19.42 -10.63 -16.13
N TYR A 7 18.47 -9.67 -16.05
CA TYR A 7 17.09 -9.88 -16.46
C TYR A 7 16.58 -8.70 -17.30
N PRO A 8 17.06 -8.55 -18.55
CA PRO A 8 16.62 -7.48 -19.43
C PRO A 8 15.11 -7.60 -19.69
N GLY A 9 14.40 -6.50 -19.49
CA GLY A 9 12.95 -6.44 -19.72
C GLY A 9 12.08 -6.75 -18.49
N VAL A 10 12.66 -6.99 -17.31
CA VAL A 10 11.90 -7.12 -16.05
C VAL A 10 11.90 -5.80 -15.32
N LEU A 11 10.71 -5.28 -15.03
CA LEU A 11 10.48 -4.13 -14.17
C LEU A 11 9.75 -4.59 -12.90
N SER A 12 10.33 -4.32 -11.73
CA SER A 12 9.67 -4.55 -10.45
C SER A 12 9.11 -3.24 -9.92
N VAL A 13 7.82 -3.24 -9.57
CA VAL A 13 7.14 -2.10 -8.94
C VAL A 13 6.63 -2.53 -7.59
N ALA A 14 7.00 -1.81 -6.55
CA ALA A 14 6.48 -2.02 -5.20
C ALA A 14 5.75 -0.76 -4.73
N THR A 15 4.67 -0.94 -3.98
CA THR A 15 3.92 0.16 -3.37
C THR A 15 3.88 -0.03 -1.87
N ILE A 16 4.08 1.05 -1.13
CA ILE A 16 3.96 1.09 0.33
C ILE A 16 2.97 2.19 0.72
N THR A 17 2.32 2.02 1.87
CA THR A 17 1.43 3.06 2.41
C THR A 17 2.24 4.11 3.15
N ASP A 18 1.70 5.34 3.26
CA ASP A 18 2.32 6.41 4.04
C ASP A 18 2.51 6.00 5.51
N ASP A 19 1.53 5.27 6.06
CA ASP A 19 1.58 4.78 7.43
C ASP A 19 2.74 3.80 7.62
N PHE A 20 2.96 2.87 6.68
CA PHE A 20 4.10 1.96 6.71
C PHE A 20 5.43 2.71 6.58
N ALA A 21 5.51 3.64 5.64
CA ALA A 21 6.70 4.46 5.46
C ALA A 21 7.04 5.25 6.73
N SER A 22 6.04 5.87 7.36
CA SER A 22 6.20 6.67 8.57
C SER A 22 6.51 5.83 9.81
N ALA A 23 5.77 4.74 10.02
CA ALA A 23 5.88 3.92 11.23
C ALA A 23 7.09 2.97 11.21
N VAL A 24 7.39 2.40 10.04
CA VAL A 24 8.44 1.39 9.91
C VAL A 24 9.74 2.01 9.39
N LEU A 25 9.73 2.58 8.19
CA LEU A 25 10.97 3.05 7.58
C LEU A 25 11.59 4.24 8.34
N MET A 26 10.75 5.18 8.80
CA MET A 26 11.21 6.38 9.51
C MET A 26 11.14 6.21 11.03
N GLY A 27 10.02 5.72 11.57
CA GLY A 27 9.80 5.61 13.01
C GLY A 27 10.72 4.61 13.69
N LYS A 28 10.96 3.45 13.06
CA LYS A 28 11.94 2.46 13.51
C LYS A 28 13.35 2.75 13.00
N GLN A 29 13.50 3.77 12.16
CA GLN A 29 14.78 4.12 11.52
C GLN A 29 15.40 2.97 10.70
N ASP A 30 14.57 2.10 10.13
CA ASP A 30 15.03 0.94 9.35
C ASP A 30 15.89 1.37 8.15
N ILE A 31 15.62 2.54 7.57
CA ILE A 31 16.41 3.10 6.48
C ILE A 31 17.90 3.18 6.85
N ASP A 32 18.22 3.55 8.10
CA ASP A 32 19.57 3.78 8.56
C ASP A 32 20.17 2.58 9.32
N HIS A 33 19.32 1.79 9.96
CA HIS A 33 19.76 0.77 10.91
C HIS A 33 19.67 -0.67 10.41
N ILE A 34 18.88 -0.97 9.38
CA ILE A 34 18.69 -2.36 8.93
C ILE A 34 20.01 -3.03 8.51
N GLY A 35 20.91 -2.29 7.88
CA GLY A 35 22.21 -2.80 7.48
C GLY A 35 23.07 -3.22 8.67
N SER A 36 23.26 -2.33 9.64
CA SER A 36 24.06 -2.60 10.84
C SER A 36 23.42 -3.67 11.74
N PHE A 37 22.08 -3.72 11.79
CA PHE A 37 21.37 -4.80 12.49
C PHE A 37 21.67 -6.17 11.88
N LEU A 38 21.61 -6.30 10.56
CA LEU A 38 21.93 -7.55 9.88
C LEU A 38 23.41 -7.93 10.03
N GLU A 39 24.33 -6.96 9.91
CA GLU A 39 25.75 -7.17 10.12
C GLU A 39 26.06 -7.70 11.54
N SER A 40 25.33 -7.24 12.56
CA SER A 40 25.51 -7.67 13.95
C SER A 40 25.20 -9.15 14.19
N LYS A 41 24.47 -9.82 13.28
CA LYS A 41 24.21 -11.27 13.34
C LYS A 41 25.45 -12.13 13.04
N GLY A 42 26.49 -11.55 12.42
CA GLY A 42 27.84 -12.12 12.38
C GLY A 42 28.08 -13.30 11.42
N THR A 43 27.07 -13.74 10.65
CA THR A 43 27.27 -14.80 9.64
C THR A 43 27.45 -14.21 8.24
N GLU A 44 28.15 -14.93 7.36
CA GLU A 44 28.39 -14.50 5.98
C GLU A 44 27.09 -14.21 5.24
N SER A 45 26.06 -15.05 5.40
CA SER A 45 24.74 -14.86 4.82
C SER A 45 24.10 -13.54 5.25
N TYR A 46 24.18 -13.18 6.54
CA TYR A 46 23.64 -11.92 7.04
C TYR A 46 24.44 -10.71 6.55
N GLN A 47 25.73 -10.83 6.33
CA GLN A 47 26.56 -9.77 5.75
C GLN A 47 26.13 -9.48 4.28
N GLU A 48 25.86 -10.54 3.52
CA GLU A 48 25.36 -10.39 2.15
C GLU A 48 23.97 -9.74 2.13
N MET A 49 23.07 -10.17 3.03
CA MET A 49 21.75 -9.56 3.22
C MET A 49 21.85 -8.09 3.63
N ALA A 50 22.79 -7.72 4.49
CA ALA A 50 23.04 -6.34 4.90
C ALA A 50 23.41 -5.46 3.70
N GLY A 51 24.31 -5.90 2.85
CA GLY A 51 24.68 -5.20 1.62
C GLY A 51 23.50 -4.97 0.68
N ARG A 52 22.64 -5.99 0.50
CA ARG A 52 21.41 -5.88 -0.27
C ARG A 52 20.41 -4.92 0.36
N ALA A 53 20.21 -4.99 1.68
CA ALA A 53 19.31 -4.12 2.41
C ALA A 53 19.73 -2.65 2.33
N ILE A 54 21.01 -2.34 2.54
CA ILE A 54 21.55 -0.98 2.40
C ILE A 54 21.33 -0.44 0.98
N THR A 55 21.58 -1.27 -0.03
CA THR A 55 21.36 -0.89 -1.43
C THR A 55 19.89 -0.65 -1.71
N GLY A 56 19.00 -1.53 -1.23
CA GLY A 56 17.56 -1.41 -1.35
C GLY A 56 17.01 -0.14 -0.68
N MET A 57 17.45 0.17 0.54
CA MET A 57 17.02 1.37 1.26
C MET A 57 17.49 2.66 0.55
N ARG A 58 18.69 2.66 -0.01
CA ARG A 58 19.16 3.79 -0.83
C ARG A 58 18.33 3.99 -2.09
N LEU A 59 17.92 2.89 -2.74
CA LEU A 59 17.02 2.94 -3.90
C LEU A 59 15.66 3.48 -3.52
N ILE A 60 15.05 2.99 -2.43
CA ILE A 60 13.77 3.49 -1.93
C ILE A 60 13.86 5.00 -1.68
N ASN A 61 14.88 5.45 -0.98
CA ASN A 61 15.04 6.88 -0.65
C ASN A 61 15.24 7.77 -1.90
N ARG A 62 15.90 7.25 -2.94
CA ARG A 62 16.22 8.00 -4.16
C ARG A 62 15.11 7.98 -5.20
N GLU A 63 14.45 6.83 -5.38
CA GLU A 63 13.53 6.57 -6.50
C GLU A 63 12.06 6.52 -6.07
N ALA A 64 11.76 6.66 -4.78
CA ALA A 64 10.39 6.63 -4.30
C ALA A 64 9.58 7.79 -4.90
N LEU A 65 8.46 7.45 -5.53
CA LEU A 65 7.49 8.42 -6.03
C LEU A 65 6.36 8.56 -5.03
N LEU A 66 6.22 9.77 -4.47
CA LEU A 66 5.10 10.07 -3.59
C LEU A 66 3.82 10.23 -4.42
N LEU A 67 2.84 9.40 -4.15
CA LEU A 67 1.52 9.52 -4.75
C LEU A 67 0.71 10.56 -3.98
N HIS A 68 0.38 11.65 -4.66
CA HIS A 68 -0.43 12.70 -4.08
C HIS A 68 -1.90 12.28 -3.93
N PRO A 69 -2.63 12.81 -2.93
CA PRO A 69 -4.07 12.64 -2.83
C PRO A 69 -4.77 13.08 -4.12
N PRO A 70 -5.94 12.49 -4.45
CA PRO A 70 -6.66 12.87 -5.66
C PRO A 70 -7.07 14.35 -5.63
N SER A 71 -6.98 15.02 -6.79
CA SER A 71 -7.50 16.38 -6.95
C SER A 71 -9.04 16.38 -7.01
N ASP A 72 -9.67 17.53 -6.74
CA ASP A 72 -11.12 17.68 -6.82
C ASP A 72 -11.64 17.30 -8.22
N ALA A 73 -10.93 17.69 -9.29
CA ALA A 73 -11.27 17.29 -10.64
C ALA A 73 -11.19 15.77 -10.86
N THR A 74 -10.25 15.09 -10.20
CA THR A 74 -10.16 13.64 -10.28
C THR A 74 -11.27 12.98 -9.48
N LEU A 75 -11.60 13.51 -8.30
CA LEU A 75 -12.71 13.04 -7.49
C LEU A 75 -14.04 13.19 -8.24
N GLN A 76 -14.30 14.34 -8.83
CA GLN A 76 -15.53 14.58 -9.58
C GLN A 76 -15.66 13.61 -10.76
N ARG A 77 -14.62 13.45 -11.58
CA ARG A 77 -14.64 12.49 -12.70
C ARG A 77 -14.88 11.06 -12.26
N THR A 78 -14.25 10.65 -11.14
CA THR A 78 -14.43 9.30 -10.59
C THR A 78 -15.85 9.11 -10.08
N HIS A 79 -16.39 10.09 -9.36
CA HIS A 79 -17.75 10.08 -8.87
C HIS A 79 -18.76 9.95 -10.01
N ASP A 80 -18.63 10.75 -11.08
CA ASP A 80 -19.56 10.74 -12.21
C ASP A 80 -19.50 9.42 -13.00
N ALA A 81 -18.29 8.88 -13.20
CA ALA A 81 -18.11 7.57 -13.82
C ALA A 81 -18.74 6.46 -12.95
N LEU A 82 -18.50 6.49 -11.64
CA LEU A 82 -19.05 5.52 -10.70
C LEU A 82 -20.58 5.61 -10.64
N ARG A 83 -21.15 6.83 -10.63
CA ARG A 83 -22.61 7.08 -10.70
C ARG A 83 -23.22 6.45 -11.94
N THR A 84 -22.60 6.63 -13.12
CA THR A 84 -23.06 6.00 -14.35
C THR A 84 -23.06 4.47 -14.25
N MET A 85 -21.98 3.88 -13.71
CA MET A 85 -21.88 2.42 -13.50
C MET A 85 -22.93 1.93 -12.51
N TYR A 86 -23.15 2.65 -11.42
CA TYR A 86 -24.13 2.31 -10.38
C TYR A 86 -25.55 2.35 -10.95
N THR A 87 -25.90 3.39 -11.71
CA THR A 87 -27.20 3.51 -12.40
C THR A 87 -27.44 2.34 -13.34
N ALA A 88 -26.45 1.96 -14.12
CA ALA A 88 -26.55 0.82 -15.02
C ALA A 88 -26.74 -0.53 -14.28
N ALA A 89 -26.11 -0.68 -13.13
CA ALA A 89 -26.15 -1.91 -12.34
C ALA A 89 -27.49 -2.09 -11.58
N TYR A 90 -28.02 -1.01 -11.02
CA TYR A 90 -29.17 -1.06 -10.11
C TYR A 90 -30.46 -0.47 -10.66
N GLY A 91 -30.44 0.15 -11.83
CA GLY A 91 -31.60 0.84 -12.43
C GLY A 91 -32.09 2.05 -11.61
N TRP A 92 -31.26 2.54 -10.70
CA TRP A 92 -31.54 3.67 -9.82
C TRP A 92 -30.42 4.71 -9.95
N GLU A 93 -30.77 5.97 -10.12
CA GLU A 93 -29.82 7.03 -10.38
C GLU A 93 -29.60 7.91 -9.15
N PRO A 94 -28.38 7.92 -8.57
CA PRO A 94 -28.05 8.81 -7.47
C PRO A 94 -28.15 10.29 -7.88
N ALA A 95 -28.54 11.17 -6.96
CA ALA A 95 -28.57 12.60 -7.22
C ALA A 95 -27.19 13.14 -7.62
N PRO A 96 -27.09 14.02 -8.63
CA PRO A 96 -25.82 14.64 -8.98
C PRO A 96 -25.38 15.59 -7.87
N ARG A 97 -24.09 15.55 -7.55
CA ARG A 97 -23.51 16.48 -6.58
C ARG A 97 -22.10 16.91 -6.96
N THR A 98 -21.70 18.07 -6.49
CA THR A 98 -20.31 18.52 -6.59
C THR A 98 -19.50 17.86 -5.49
N VAL A 99 -18.39 17.26 -5.87
CA VAL A 99 -17.48 16.57 -4.96
C VAL A 99 -16.26 17.43 -4.72
N THR A 100 -15.96 17.67 -3.45
CA THR A 100 -14.75 18.38 -3.01
C THR A 100 -13.94 17.49 -2.10
N ARG A 101 -12.64 17.76 -2.03
CA ARG A 101 -11.74 17.04 -1.15
C ARG A 101 -12.05 17.37 0.30
N GLU A 102 -12.20 16.34 1.10
CA GLU A 102 -12.37 16.46 2.54
C GLU A 102 -11.02 16.32 3.27
N SER A 103 -10.93 16.97 4.42
CA SER A 103 -9.70 16.97 5.21
C SER A 103 -9.33 15.59 5.77
N VAL A 104 -10.32 14.73 5.96
CA VAL A 104 -10.15 13.41 6.61
C VAL A 104 -9.90 12.30 5.58
N ALA A 105 -10.59 12.32 4.45
CA ALA A 105 -10.45 11.27 3.43
C ALA A 105 -9.27 11.56 2.50
N ARG A 106 -8.17 10.85 2.68
CA ARG A 106 -6.94 11.04 1.87
C ARG A 106 -6.84 10.09 0.68
N ARG A 107 -7.52 8.95 0.71
CA ARG A 107 -7.39 7.87 -0.27
C ARG A 107 -8.63 7.77 -1.15
N MET A 108 -8.45 7.60 -2.45
CA MET A 108 -9.55 7.40 -3.42
C MET A 108 -10.51 6.29 -2.98
N ARG A 109 -9.98 5.20 -2.40
CA ARG A 109 -10.80 4.08 -1.92
C ARG A 109 -11.85 4.50 -0.87
N SER A 110 -11.50 5.42 0.04
CA SER A 110 -12.43 5.91 1.06
C SER A 110 -13.59 6.67 0.41
N TYR A 111 -13.30 7.55 -0.56
CA TYR A 111 -14.34 8.25 -1.31
C TYR A 111 -15.28 7.29 -2.05
N VAL A 112 -14.72 6.33 -2.79
CA VAL A 112 -15.52 5.35 -3.55
C VAL A 112 -16.42 4.53 -2.62
N ARG A 113 -15.90 4.01 -1.51
CA ARG A 113 -16.69 3.25 -0.53
C ARG A 113 -17.80 4.08 0.07
N ARG A 114 -17.50 5.33 0.44
CA ARG A 114 -18.47 6.24 1.00
C ARG A 114 -19.61 6.53 0.03
N TRP A 115 -19.32 6.89 -1.22
CA TRP A 115 -20.33 7.18 -2.22
C TRP A 115 -21.24 5.96 -2.47
N ILE A 116 -20.68 4.76 -2.60
CA ILE A 116 -21.48 3.55 -2.77
C ILE A 116 -22.36 3.31 -1.55
N ASN A 117 -21.82 3.41 -0.33
CA ASN A 117 -22.60 3.21 0.88
C ASN A 117 -23.73 4.23 1.01
N GLU A 118 -23.48 5.52 0.72
CA GLU A 118 -24.51 6.56 0.72
C GLU A 118 -25.59 6.26 -0.30
N TRP A 119 -25.24 5.88 -1.51
CA TRP A 119 -26.23 5.53 -2.56
C TRP A 119 -27.01 4.26 -2.23
N ASP A 120 -26.39 3.26 -1.63
CA ASP A 120 -27.08 2.06 -1.16
C ASP A 120 -28.09 2.42 -0.06
N LEU A 121 -27.71 3.26 0.89
CA LEU A 121 -28.60 3.72 1.95
C LEU A 121 -29.78 4.54 1.38
N GLU A 122 -29.53 5.51 0.49
CA GLU A 122 -30.58 6.29 -0.15
C GLU A 122 -31.54 5.42 -0.98
N ARG A 123 -31.02 4.40 -1.67
CA ARG A 123 -31.83 3.48 -2.48
C ARG A 123 -32.68 2.53 -1.65
N ILE A 124 -32.10 2.01 -0.54
CA ILE A 124 -32.77 0.99 0.31
C ILE A 124 -33.73 1.65 1.31
N TYR A 125 -33.36 2.84 1.81
CA TYR A 125 -34.14 3.57 2.81
C TYR A 125 -34.49 4.98 2.32
N PRO A 126 -35.37 5.09 1.31
CA PRO A 126 -35.71 6.39 0.72
C PRO A 126 -36.42 7.28 1.75
N GLY A 127 -35.90 8.47 1.94
CA GLY A 127 -36.47 9.45 2.87
C GLY A 127 -35.94 9.42 4.30
N GLU A 128 -35.04 8.50 4.63
CA GLU A 128 -34.33 8.49 5.90
C GLU A 128 -33.00 9.26 5.78
N THR A 129 -32.70 10.10 6.77
CA THR A 129 -31.39 10.76 6.89
C THR A 129 -30.46 9.86 7.70
N LEU A 130 -29.66 9.08 7.01
CA LEU A 130 -28.69 8.19 7.63
C LEU A 130 -27.31 8.84 7.57
N GLU A 131 -26.65 8.98 8.72
CA GLU A 131 -25.27 9.44 8.78
C GLU A 131 -24.32 8.25 8.64
N THR A 132 -23.39 8.34 7.68
CA THR A 132 -22.28 7.39 7.59
C THR A 132 -21.12 7.92 8.43
N VAL A 133 -20.71 7.15 9.44
CA VAL A 133 -19.53 7.46 10.25
C VAL A 133 -18.35 6.65 9.71
N GLU A 134 -17.32 7.35 9.25
CA GLU A 134 -16.05 6.71 8.92
C GLU A 134 -15.22 6.56 10.21
N THR A 135 -14.94 5.33 10.58
CA THR A 135 -13.99 5.03 11.65
C THR A 135 -12.66 4.65 11.04
N GLU A 136 -11.62 5.43 11.34
CA GLU A 136 -10.26 5.10 10.95
C GLU A 136 -9.73 4.00 11.87
N ILE A 137 -9.47 2.83 11.29
CA ILE A 137 -8.83 1.74 12.04
C ILE A 137 -7.33 2.03 12.03
N GLN A 138 -6.78 2.31 13.20
CA GLN A 138 -5.33 2.38 13.36
C GLN A 138 -4.74 1.00 13.20
N ILE A 139 -3.88 0.84 12.21
CA ILE A 139 -3.14 -0.41 12.00
C ILE A 139 -1.98 -0.42 12.99
N ASP A 140 -1.96 -1.42 13.85
CA ASP A 140 -0.82 -1.67 14.74
C ASP A 140 0.26 -2.39 13.95
N TYR A 141 1.40 -1.72 13.77
CA TYR A 141 2.60 -2.26 13.13
C TYR A 141 3.58 -2.86 14.15
N THR A 142 3.13 -3.13 15.37
CA THR A 142 3.98 -3.88 16.32
C THR A 142 4.27 -5.26 15.76
N GLU A 143 5.55 -5.60 15.71
CA GLU A 143 5.97 -6.91 15.25
C GLU A 143 5.40 -7.98 16.18
N ASN A 144 4.71 -8.96 15.60
CA ASN A 144 4.30 -10.12 16.36
C ASN A 144 5.58 -10.85 16.79
N THR A 145 5.86 -10.86 18.08
CA THR A 145 7.05 -11.52 18.67
C THR A 145 7.10 -13.01 18.37
N GLU A 146 5.96 -13.64 18.01
CA GLU A 146 5.93 -15.03 17.56
C GLU A 146 6.49 -15.21 16.15
N LEU A 147 6.34 -14.22 15.26
CA LEU A 147 6.95 -14.26 13.92
C LEU A 147 8.47 -14.05 13.97
N GLY A 148 8.98 -13.34 14.99
CA GLY A 148 10.40 -13.19 15.22
C GLY A 148 11.09 -14.49 15.66
N ARG A 149 10.35 -15.42 16.27
CA ARG A 149 10.90 -16.74 16.67
C ARG A 149 11.00 -17.73 15.49
N VAL A 150 10.17 -17.59 14.48
CA VAL A 150 10.23 -18.44 13.27
C VAL A 150 11.42 -18.08 12.37
N ALA A 151 11.96 -16.88 12.50
CA ALA A 151 13.14 -16.44 11.73
C ALA A 151 14.48 -16.99 12.27
N GLU A 152 14.48 -17.71 13.41
CA GLU A 152 15.64 -18.44 13.91
C GLU A 152 15.77 -19.86 13.29
N GLU A 153 14.74 -20.36 12.63
CA GLU A 153 14.83 -21.55 11.79
C GLU A 153 15.26 -21.11 10.38
N GLU A 154 16.35 -21.66 9.90
CA GLU A 154 17.11 -21.37 8.68
C GLU A 154 16.30 -20.73 7.53
N PRO A 155 16.84 -19.72 6.83
CA PRO A 155 16.19 -19.16 5.67
C PRO A 155 15.95 -20.27 4.65
N ILE A 156 14.71 -20.53 4.29
CA ILE A 156 14.35 -21.41 3.19
C ILE A 156 14.90 -20.73 1.92
N PHE A 157 16.11 -21.09 1.53
CA PHE A 157 16.64 -20.80 0.21
C PHE A 157 15.81 -21.62 -0.76
N LEU A 158 14.87 -20.99 -1.44
CA LEU A 158 14.31 -21.53 -2.65
C LEU A 158 15.46 -21.56 -3.66
N GLU A 159 16.09 -22.73 -3.80
CA GLU A 159 17.02 -23.00 -4.91
C GLU A 159 16.24 -22.91 -6.22
N PHE A 160 16.37 -21.80 -6.91
CA PHE A 160 15.86 -21.60 -8.28
C PHE A 160 16.77 -22.23 -9.35
N ASP A 161 17.62 -23.20 -8.99
CA ASP A 161 18.60 -23.77 -9.91
C ASP A 161 18.06 -24.84 -10.88
N ASN A 162 16.76 -25.15 -10.88
CA ASN A 162 16.21 -26.23 -11.71
C ASN A 162 15.29 -25.83 -12.86
N TRP A 163 15.31 -24.57 -13.33
CA TRP A 163 14.46 -24.16 -14.47
C TRP A 163 15.15 -24.15 -15.84
N ASN A 164 16.36 -24.69 -15.95
CA ASN A 164 17.13 -24.67 -17.22
C ASN A 164 17.53 -26.06 -17.73
N ARG A 165 16.65 -27.06 -17.62
CA ARG A 165 16.79 -28.33 -18.34
C ARG A 165 15.44 -28.76 -18.90
N ASN A 166 15.14 -28.25 -20.10
CA ASN A 166 14.60 -28.98 -21.25
C ASN A 166 14.56 -28.03 -22.44
#